data_16f1703a00ec5fe0a7cfb7f5665ab242
#
_entry.id   16f1703a00ec5fe0a7cfb7f5665ab242
#
_cell.length_a   1.000
_cell.length_b   1.000
_cell.length_c   1.000
_cell.angle_alpha   90.00
_cell.angle_beta   90.00
_cell.angle_gamma   90.00
#
_symmetry.space_group_name_H-M   'P 1'
#
loop_
_entity.id
_entity.type
_entity.pdbx_description
1 polymer ?
#
loop_
_entity_poly.entity_id
_entity_poly.type
_entity_poly.pdbx_seq_one_letter_code
_entity_poly.pdbx_strand_id
1 'polypeptide(L)'
;MDKISSKPVSRRTFITSATATAAFAAAASAAGVALADEAAEPADSSKPVAEGSVAGEQAAAGTANASFPTNDPNLFAPCAAGEGEIAFVADPISDDEIVATYDVDVVVCGLGHAGTLAALSCADHGLNTVAVEKRGIANVCSATIGGTTSKLHQYWGVSFDEKEWLEDAMTDCGFRGNIDLYKRYLACNGEAVDWYVGHFEGKTEEDFPLTFAAGDFPDFRDAYDVTSLSRSWNTSLNLPYTPGEMAELLPQWIEAAGATIRWETPACQLVTDESGAVTGVIVKSADGYEKYNCAKGVVLATGGYGFNLEKLQRCCRPRDLALCGWMSPSMGNTGDGHEMAVAIGAIEDEYPHPLMLDPQQLMPYLRVNKLGKRFTPEYEPYNHLASAIQAQPGACDYYIVDGDIANKIDAIWTPSSSCYGPKDVWVAAATSENAFKADTLEELAELMGVPADAFVETINHWNEMCDAGEDTDYHFPGTMMAKIDTPPFYATLEGAEALSTAGGLQVDIHSRVLDSNFRPIPGLFAIGLTSGGMFQNTYPHNLNCLSHTRDCTFGYLVGKYLSGDES
;
A
#
# COMPACT_ATOMS: atom_id res chain seq x y z
N MET A 1 -23.59 -38.77 -18.08
CA MET A 1 -24.41 -37.90 -18.94
C MET A 1 -25.63 -37.54 -18.15
N ASP A 2 -25.56 -36.52 -17.33
CA ASP A 2 -26.77 -35.90 -16.74
C ASP A 2 -26.50 -34.42 -16.62
N LYS A 3 -27.33 -33.66 -17.31
CA LYS A 3 -27.28 -32.20 -17.39
C LYS A 3 -27.74 -31.59 -16.07
N ILE A 4 -26.88 -30.88 -15.40
CA ILE A 4 -27.27 -29.99 -14.29
C ILE A 4 -27.80 -28.69 -14.92
N SER A 5 -29.06 -28.43 -14.74
CA SER A 5 -29.80 -27.26 -15.20
C SER A 5 -29.47 -26.07 -14.27
N SER A 6 -28.80 -25.06 -14.77
CA SER A 6 -28.66 -23.76 -14.12
C SER A 6 -30.00 -23.00 -14.21
N LYS A 7 -30.58 -22.66 -13.06
CA LYS A 7 -31.70 -21.69 -12.99
C LYS A 7 -31.15 -20.29 -12.90
N PRO A 8 -31.65 -19.32 -13.67
CA PRO A 8 -31.24 -17.93 -13.55
C PRO A 8 -31.78 -17.31 -12.25
N VAL A 9 -30.91 -16.69 -11.47
CA VAL A 9 -31.28 -15.90 -10.29
C VAL A 9 -31.80 -14.54 -10.75
N SER A 10 -32.95 -14.16 -10.24
CA SER A 10 -33.69 -12.95 -10.60
C SER A 10 -33.03 -11.67 -10.07
N ARG A 11 -32.93 -10.66 -10.93
CA ARG A 11 -32.35 -9.31 -10.71
C ARG A 11 -33.10 -8.40 -9.72
N ARG A 12 -33.77 -8.89 -8.71
CA ARG A 12 -34.68 -8.06 -7.89
C ARG A 12 -34.40 -7.98 -6.39
N THR A 13 -33.22 -8.35 -5.88
CA THR A 13 -32.96 -8.29 -4.43
C THR A 13 -31.64 -7.58 -4.06
N PHE A 14 -31.17 -6.65 -4.87
CA PHE A 14 -29.91 -5.94 -4.62
C PHE A 14 -30.07 -4.42 -4.63
N ILE A 15 -30.85 -3.88 -3.72
CA ILE A 15 -30.83 -2.43 -3.40
C ILE A 15 -31.10 -2.32 -1.90
N THR A 16 -30.08 -2.44 -1.06
CA THR A 16 -30.03 -1.87 0.31
C THR A 16 -28.72 -2.18 1.05
N SER A 17 -27.56 -1.94 0.50
CA SER A 17 -26.33 -1.83 1.34
C SER A 17 -25.20 -1.02 0.70
N ALA A 18 -25.57 0.05 0.00
CA ALA A 18 -24.60 0.93 -0.66
C ALA A 18 -24.16 2.13 0.20
N THR A 19 -24.17 2.02 1.52
CA THR A 19 -23.86 3.18 2.40
C THR A 19 -22.61 3.04 3.27
N ALA A 20 -21.83 1.99 3.14
CA ALA A 20 -20.67 1.77 4.01
C ALA A 20 -19.28 1.89 3.32
N THR A 21 -19.23 1.96 1.99
CA THR A 21 -17.95 1.80 1.27
C THR A 21 -17.31 3.12 0.82
N ALA A 22 -17.97 4.24 0.99
CA ALA A 22 -17.47 5.57 0.58
C ALA A 22 -16.35 6.15 1.47
N ALA A 23 -15.82 5.38 2.43
CA ALA A 23 -14.89 5.91 3.45
C ALA A 23 -13.39 5.70 3.13
N PHE A 24 -13.01 4.95 2.10
CA PHE A 24 -11.64 4.44 2.04
C PHE A 24 -10.63 5.33 1.30
N ALA A 25 -10.94 5.87 0.15
CA ALA A 25 -10.05 6.84 -0.51
C ALA A 25 -10.17 8.23 0.11
N ALA A 26 -11.38 8.60 0.56
CA ALA A 26 -11.58 9.80 1.36
C ALA A 26 -10.97 9.69 2.77
N ALA A 27 -10.79 8.51 3.34
CA ALA A 27 -10.17 8.35 4.66
C ALA A 27 -8.64 8.45 4.61
N ALA A 28 -7.98 8.07 3.53
CA ALA A 28 -6.55 8.39 3.35
C ALA A 28 -6.33 9.89 3.16
N SER A 29 -7.27 10.61 2.52
CA SER A 29 -7.21 12.08 2.36
C SER A 29 -8.01 12.86 3.42
N ALA A 30 -8.97 12.26 4.13
CA ALA A 30 -9.85 12.93 5.09
C ALA A 30 -9.53 12.66 6.56
N ALA A 31 -8.60 11.77 6.89
CA ALA A 31 -8.09 11.61 8.26
C ALA A 31 -7.31 12.85 8.78
N GLY A 32 -7.20 13.90 7.95
CA GLY A 32 -6.61 15.18 8.31
C GLY A 32 -7.57 16.27 8.75
N VAL A 33 -8.89 16.10 8.65
CA VAL A 33 -9.84 17.20 8.92
C VAL A 33 -11.11 16.69 9.61
N ALA A 34 -11.03 16.31 10.85
CA ALA A 34 -12.20 16.32 11.75
C ALA A 34 -11.80 16.14 13.22
N LEU A 35 -11.17 17.13 13.82
CA LEU A 35 -11.24 17.38 15.26
C LEU A 35 -11.05 18.89 15.50
N ALA A 36 -12.08 19.68 15.24
CA ALA A 36 -12.26 20.97 15.86
C ALA A 36 -13.67 21.49 15.55
N ASP A 37 -14.64 21.11 16.35
CA ASP A 37 -15.78 21.97 16.67
C ASP A 37 -16.43 21.44 17.94
N GLU A 38 -15.91 21.90 19.08
CA GLU A 38 -16.69 22.13 20.27
C GLU A 38 -16.10 23.33 21.00
N ALA A 39 -16.97 24.29 21.25
CA ALA A 39 -16.70 25.62 21.73
C ALA A 39 -16.00 25.64 23.09
N ALA A 40 -14.90 26.38 23.18
CA ALA A 40 -14.40 26.93 24.43
C ALA A 40 -14.21 28.45 24.31
N GLU A 41 -14.71 29.17 25.28
CA GLU A 41 -14.68 30.62 25.42
C GLU A 41 -13.26 31.21 25.43
N PRO A 42 -13.08 32.50 25.13
CA PRO A 42 -11.78 33.11 24.86
C PRO A 42 -10.98 33.32 26.14
N ALA A 43 -9.77 32.77 26.17
CA ALA A 43 -8.78 33.06 27.19
C ALA A 43 -7.77 34.12 26.70
N ASP A 44 -7.53 35.06 27.62
CA ASP A 44 -6.65 36.21 27.67
C ASP A 44 -5.31 36.12 26.92
N SER A 45 -5.12 37.10 26.03
CA SER A 45 -3.91 37.30 25.22
C SER A 45 -2.85 38.10 25.99
N SER A 46 -2.00 37.44 26.78
CA SER A 46 -0.76 38.06 27.26
C SER A 46 0.22 37.06 27.86
N LYS A 47 0.84 36.22 27.00
CA LYS A 47 2.16 35.60 27.29
C LYS A 47 2.84 35.20 25.97
N PRO A 48 4.15 35.41 25.83
CA PRO A 48 4.85 35.06 24.61
C PRO A 48 5.00 33.53 24.47
N VAL A 49 4.56 33.03 23.34
CA VAL A 49 4.74 31.62 22.94
C VAL A 49 6.15 31.45 22.42
N ALA A 50 6.85 30.48 22.95
CA ALA A 50 8.16 30.08 22.46
C ALA A 50 8.04 29.55 21.02
N GLU A 51 8.89 30.07 20.14
CA GLU A 51 9.09 29.54 18.79
C GLU A 51 9.63 28.11 18.87
N GLY A 52 8.93 27.16 18.25
CA GLY A 52 9.40 25.79 18.16
C GLY A 52 8.32 24.74 17.91
N SER A 53 7.35 24.99 17.04
CA SER A 53 6.57 23.92 16.47
C SER A 53 6.55 24.10 14.96
N VAL A 54 7.34 23.31 14.27
CA VAL A 54 7.19 23.10 12.84
C VAL A 54 5.86 22.35 12.69
N ALA A 55 4.81 23.10 12.38
CA ALA A 55 3.60 22.51 11.85
C ALA A 55 4.01 21.77 10.58
N GLY A 56 3.91 20.45 10.58
CA GLY A 56 4.01 19.67 9.36
C GLY A 56 2.91 20.14 8.44
N GLU A 57 3.25 20.87 7.40
CA GLU A 57 2.39 21.02 6.25
C GLU A 57 2.10 19.60 5.75
N GLN A 58 0.87 19.18 5.95
CA GLN A 58 0.34 18.05 5.22
C GLN A 58 0.54 18.38 3.74
N ALA A 59 1.29 17.53 3.05
CA ALA A 59 1.23 17.51 1.60
C ALA A 59 -0.25 17.29 1.25
N ALA A 60 -0.92 18.33 0.83
CA ALA A 60 -2.26 18.22 0.27
C ALA A 60 -2.17 17.20 -0.86
N ALA A 61 -3.12 16.27 -0.90
CA ALA A 61 -3.37 15.42 -2.05
C ALA A 61 -3.22 16.27 -3.31
N GLY A 62 -2.38 15.81 -4.24
CA GLY A 62 -1.75 16.57 -5.29
C GLY A 62 -2.55 17.76 -5.78
N THR A 63 -2.03 18.95 -5.56
CA THR A 63 -2.49 20.09 -6.30
C THR A 63 -2.08 19.86 -7.74
N ALA A 64 -3.03 19.73 -8.64
CA ALA A 64 -2.84 19.49 -10.07
C ALA A 64 -1.94 20.53 -10.77
N ASN A 65 -1.47 21.50 -10.05
CA ASN A 65 -0.53 22.54 -10.45
C ASN A 65 0.83 22.48 -9.74
N ALA A 66 1.20 21.34 -9.14
CA ALA A 66 2.60 21.14 -8.83
C ALA A 66 3.34 21.26 -10.17
N SER A 67 4.05 22.36 -10.37
CA SER A 67 4.85 22.58 -11.55
C SER A 67 5.90 21.49 -11.62
N PHE A 68 5.57 20.38 -12.31
CA PHE A 68 6.62 19.47 -12.76
C PHE A 68 7.63 20.33 -13.48
N PRO A 69 8.91 20.23 -13.12
CA PRO A 69 9.92 20.95 -13.85
C PRO A 69 9.83 20.47 -15.29
N THR A 70 9.09 21.27 -16.06
CA THR A 70 9.20 21.51 -17.47
C THR A 70 9.91 20.47 -18.33
N ASN A 71 9.37 20.18 -19.46
CA ASN A 71 9.98 19.89 -20.78
C ASN A 71 11.32 19.11 -20.86
N ASP A 72 12.03 18.82 -19.78
CA ASP A 72 13.17 17.90 -19.83
C ASP A 72 12.67 16.50 -19.46
N PRO A 73 12.53 15.58 -20.44
CA PRO A 73 12.10 14.22 -20.19
C PRO A 73 13.08 13.42 -19.30
N ASN A 74 14.25 13.99 -19.00
CA ASN A 74 15.26 13.39 -18.15
C ASN A 74 15.32 13.99 -16.75
N LEU A 75 14.55 15.03 -16.48
CA LEU A 75 14.49 15.66 -15.15
C LEU A 75 13.43 14.95 -14.31
N PHE A 76 13.86 14.02 -13.51
CA PHE A 76 13.03 13.40 -12.49
C PHE A 76 13.01 14.32 -11.27
N ALA A 77 11.83 14.83 -10.92
CA ALA A 77 11.67 15.44 -9.61
C ALA A 77 11.87 14.33 -8.55
N PRO A 78 12.78 14.50 -7.58
CA PRO A 78 12.89 13.54 -6.50
C PRO A 78 11.55 13.46 -5.78
N CYS A 79 11.14 12.26 -5.43
CA CYS A 79 9.97 12.02 -4.62
C CYS A 79 9.98 12.93 -3.39
N ALA A 80 8.93 13.68 -3.17
CA ALA A 80 8.75 14.59 -2.04
C ALA A 80 8.37 13.85 -0.73
N ALA A 81 8.81 12.60 -0.56
CA ALA A 81 8.76 11.95 0.74
C ALA A 81 9.61 12.79 1.68
N GLY A 82 9.23 13.38 2.67
CA GLY A 82 10.07 14.12 3.62
C GLY A 82 11.28 13.30 4.10
N GLU A 83 12.13 13.87 4.90
CA GLU A 83 13.18 13.14 5.58
C GLU A 83 12.68 12.72 6.96
N GLY A 84 12.70 11.42 7.23
CA GLY A 84 12.42 10.87 8.57
C GLY A 84 13.68 10.82 9.43
N GLU A 85 13.51 10.74 10.72
CA GLU A 85 14.63 10.55 11.65
C GLU A 85 15.14 9.11 11.56
N ILE A 86 16.41 8.95 11.14
CA ILE A 86 17.09 7.66 11.07
C ILE A 86 17.55 7.28 12.48
N ALA A 87 17.14 6.11 12.94
CA ALA A 87 17.48 5.60 14.27
C ALA A 87 18.68 4.65 14.25
N PHE A 88 19.00 4.06 13.11
CA PHE A 88 20.15 3.16 12.94
C PHE A 88 21.47 3.86 13.28
N VAL A 89 22.30 3.20 14.09
CA VAL A 89 23.63 3.63 14.48
C VAL A 89 24.67 2.68 13.90
N ALA A 90 25.48 3.17 12.97
CA ALA A 90 26.47 2.35 12.26
C ALA A 90 27.70 2.02 13.13
N ASP A 91 28.18 2.98 13.92
CA ASP A 91 29.29 2.76 14.82
C ASP A 91 28.88 1.89 16.02
N PRO A 92 29.70 0.94 16.46
CA PRO A 92 29.37 0.09 17.60
C PRO A 92 29.09 0.90 18.87
N ILE A 93 27.90 0.69 19.45
CA ILE A 93 27.55 1.26 20.76
C ILE A 93 28.28 0.46 21.83
N SER A 94 29.09 1.13 22.64
CA SER A 94 29.93 0.49 23.65
C SER A 94 29.12 0.13 24.92
N ASP A 95 29.58 -0.89 25.68
CA ASP A 95 28.89 -1.34 26.89
C ASP A 95 28.77 -0.25 27.96
N ASP A 96 29.68 0.74 27.98
CA ASP A 96 29.63 1.85 28.92
C ASP A 96 28.60 2.94 28.54
N GLU A 97 28.07 2.90 27.34
CA GLU A 97 26.93 3.72 26.90
C GLU A 97 25.58 3.10 27.24
N ILE A 98 25.56 1.80 27.64
CA ILE A 98 24.32 1.08 27.99
C ILE A 98 23.90 1.43 29.42
N VAL A 99 22.77 2.09 29.57
CA VAL A 99 22.25 2.50 30.88
C VAL A 99 21.44 1.41 31.58
N ALA A 100 20.87 0.46 30.82
CA ALA A 100 20.12 -0.67 31.37
C ALA A 100 20.18 -1.88 30.45
N THR A 101 20.05 -3.09 31.04
CA THR A 101 19.99 -4.35 30.29
C THR A 101 18.81 -5.17 30.79
N TYR A 102 18.07 -5.77 29.86
CA TYR A 102 16.89 -6.59 30.14
C TYR A 102 17.01 -7.95 29.45
N ASP A 103 16.45 -8.98 30.09
CA ASP A 103 16.35 -10.33 29.51
C ASP A 103 14.90 -10.64 29.14
N VAL A 104 14.67 -11.01 27.88
CA VAL A 104 13.35 -11.33 27.32
C VAL A 104 13.45 -12.53 26.38
N ASP A 105 12.31 -13.09 25.95
CA ASP A 105 12.32 -14.10 24.89
C ASP A 105 12.48 -13.44 23.53
N VAL A 106 11.69 -12.41 23.25
CA VAL A 106 11.59 -11.77 21.93
C VAL A 106 11.48 -10.25 22.07
N VAL A 107 12.19 -9.54 21.20
CA VAL A 107 11.90 -8.13 20.92
C VAL A 107 11.35 -8.00 19.52
N VAL A 108 10.19 -7.34 19.38
CA VAL A 108 9.61 -6.92 18.10
C VAL A 108 9.94 -5.44 17.88
N CYS A 109 10.66 -5.14 16.81
CA CYS A 109 11.09 -3.79 16.47
C CYS A 109 10.15 -3.16 15.44
N GLY A 110 9.35 -2.18 15.86
CA GLY A 110 8.34 -1.48 15.08
C GLY A 110 6.93 -2.01 15.36
N LEU A 111 5.96 -1.09 15.49
CA LEU A 111 4.54 -1.37 15.72
C LEU A 111 3.68 -0.82 14.55
N GLY A 112 4.12 -1.12 13.31
CA GLY A 112 3.26 -1.09 12.15
C GLY A 112 2.29 -2.28 12.15
N HIS A 113 1.51 -2.46 11.09
CA HIS A 113 0.53 -3.55 10.99
C HIS A 113 1.19 -4.93 11.22
N ALA A 114 2.31 -5.22 10.57
CA ALA A 114 3.04 -6.48 10.77
C ALA A 114 3.56 -6.65 12.20
N GLY A 115 4.17 -5.61 12.76
CA GLY A 115 4.78 -5.69 14.09
C GLY A 115 3.77 -5.81 15.23
N THR A 116 2.61 -5.15 15.13
CA THR A 116 1.51 -5.32 16.10
C THR A 116 1.01 -6.76 16.13
N LEU A 117 0.83 -7.38 14.96
CA LEU A 117 0.36 -8.76 14.86
C LEU A 117 1.43 -9.78 15.31
N ALA A 118 2.71 -9.51 15.04
CA ALA A 118 3.80 -10.34 15.58
C ALA A 118 3.92 -10.25 17.09
N ALA A 119 3.84 -9.05 17.67
CA ALA A 119 3.90 -8.87 19.11
C ALA A 119 2.72 -9.54 19.81
N LEU A 120 1.51 -9.40 19.25
CA LEU A 120 0.31 -10.08 19.75
C LEU A 120 0.47 -11.60 19.67
N SER A 121 0.90 -12.13 18.51
CA SER A 121 1.10 -13.57 18.34
C SER A 121 2.17 -14.13 19.30
N CYS A 122 3.30 -13.44 19.46
CA CYS A 122 4.31 -13.86 20.43
C CYS A 122 3.76 -13.93 21.86
N ALA A 123 2.96 -12.93 22.26
CA ALA A 123 2.34 -12.91 23.59
C ALA A 123 1.28 -13.99 23.75
N ASP A 124 0.41 -14.21 22.77
CA ASP A 124 -0.61 -15.28 22.77
C ASP A 124 0.00 -16.67 22.90
N HIS A 125 1.21 -16.86 22.36
CA HIS A 125 1.97 -18.11 22.48
C HIS A 125 2.88 -18.14 23.73
N GLY A 126 2.67 -17.24 24.69
CA GLY A 126 3.28 -17.27 26.01
C GLY A 126 4.75 -16.83 26.08
N LEU A 127 5.24 -16.12 25.08
CA LEU A 127 6.60 -15.58 25.06
C LEU A 127 6.69 -14.27 25.86
N ASN A 128 7.76 -14.11 26.65
CA ASN A 128 8.10 -12.84 27.29
C ASN A 128 8.53 -11.84 26.21
N THR A 129 7.59 -11.02 25.74
CA THR A 129 7.71 -10.19 24.57
C THR A 129 7.77 -8.70 24.92
N VAL A 130 8.72 -7.99 24.33
CA VAL A 130 8.79 -6.54 24.33
C VAL A 130 8.66 -6.05 22.89
N ALA A 131 7.74 -5.11 22.66
CA ALA A 131 7.62 -4.40 21.38
C ALA A 131 8.15 -2.97 21.55
N VAL A 132 9.04 -2.55 20.67
CA VAL A 132 9.62 -1.20 20.67
C VAL A 132 9.16 -0.44 19.44
N GLU A 133 8.73 0.79 19.62
CA GLU A 133 8.26 1.66 18.55
C GLU A 133 8.92 3.04 18.69
N LYS A 134 9.48 3.56 17.60
CA LYS A 134 10.17 4.87 17.62
C LYS A 134 9.23 6.06 17.72
N ARG A 135 7.96 5.87 17.43
CA ARG A 135 6.91 6.88 17.55
C ARG A 135 6.06 6.64 18.80
N GLY A 136 5.20 7.60 19.12
CA GLY A 136 4.26 7.50 20.25
C GLY A 136 2.93 6.81 19.89
N ILE A 137 2.82 6.19 18.72
CA ILE A 137 1.58 5.59 18.20
C ILE A 137 1.89 4.42 17.27
N ALA A 138 1.02 3.41 17.28
CA ALA A 138 1.07 2.33 16.29
C ALA A 138 0.71 2.85 14.89
N ASN A 139 1.38 2.35 13.87
CA ASN A 139 1.14 2.77 12.49
C ASN A 139 0.29 1.73 11.74
N VAL A 140 -1.03 1.87 11.83
CA VAL A 140 -1.99 1.03 11.11
C VAL A 140 -2.54 1.83 9.94
N CYS A 141 -2.13 1.51 8.72
CA CYS A 141 -2.49 2.28 7.53
C CYS A 141 -3.80 1.84 6.88
N SER A 142 -4.37 0.70 7.26
CA SER A 142 -5.60 0.17 6.68
C SER A 142 -6.40 -0.64 7.69
N ALA A 143 -7.70 -0.70 7.48
CA ALA A 143 -8.64 -1.55 8.19
C ALA A 143 -9.26 -2.62 7.28
N THR A 144 -8.45 -3.21 6.43
CA THR A 144 -8.83 -4.35 5.58
C THR A 144 -7.88 -5.51 5.79
N ILE A 145 -8.39 -6.71 5.59
CA ILE A 145 -7.61 -7.94 5.55
C ILE A 145 -8.10 -8.81 4.40
N GLY A 146 -7.20 -9.44 3.69
CA GLY A 146 -7.54 -10.40 2.65
C GLY A 146 -7.35 -11.83 3.13
N GLY A 147 -7.16 -12.69 2.19
CA GLY A 147 -6.90 -14.11 2.40
C GLY A 147 -7.69 -14.97 1.43
N THR A 148 -7.63 -16.28 1.61
CA THR A 148 -8.20 -17.18 0.61
C THR A 148 -9.05 -18.27 1.20
N THR A 149 -8.75 -18.72 2.42
CA THR A 149 -9.32 -19.95 2.99
C THR A 149 -9.84 -19.82 4.41
N SER A 150 -9.93 -18.62 4.98
CA SER A 150 -10.46 -18.42 6.33
C SER A 150 -11.97 -18.74 6.40
N LYS A 151 -12.48 -18.88 7.62
CA LYS A 151 -13.92 -19.09 7.86
C LYS A 151 -14.76 -17.94 7.29
N LEU A 152 -14.28 -16.69 7.36
CA LEU A 152 -14.95 -15.55 6.77
C LEU A 152 -15.02 -15.65 5.25
N HIS A 153 -13.94 -16.07 4.57
CA HIS A 153 -13.96 -16.27 3.13
C HIS A 153 -14.93 -17.37 2.72
N GLN A 154 -15.02 -18.45 3.51
CA GLN A 154 -16.02 -19.51 3.29
C GLN A 154 -17.45 -19.01 3.52
N TYR A 155 -17.69 -18.21 4.56
CA TYR A 155 -18.97 -17.59 4.85
C TYR A 155 -19.47 -16.71 3.69
N TRP A 156 -18.58 -15.89 3.13
CA TRP A 156 -18.90 -15.01 1.99
C TRP A 156 -18.87 -15.72 0.64
N GLY A 157 -18.58 -17.04 0.61
CA GLY A 157 -18.58 -17.83 -0.61
C GLY A 157 -17.46 -17.46 -1.59
N VAL A 158 -16.32 -16.98 -1.08
CA VAL A 158 -15.15 -16.66 -1.90
C VAL A 158 -14.68 -17.94 -2.59
N SER A 159 -14.66 -17.90 -3.93
CA SER A 159 -14.12 -18.97 -4.77
C SER A 159 -12.67 -18.66 -5.12
N PHE A 160 -11.81 -19.65 -5.03
CA PHE A 160 -10.39 -19.51 -5.18
C PHE A 160 -9.80 -20.70 -5.93
N ASP A 161 -9.00 -20.40 -6.96
CA ASP A 161 -8.12 -21.37 -7.63
C ASP A 161 -6.66 -21.06 -7.31
N GLU A 162 -6.02 -21.90 -6.50
CA GLU A 162 -4.67 -21.72 -6.02
C GLU A 162 -3.65 -21.63 -7.16
N LYS A 163 -3.82 -22.43 -8.20
CA LYS A 163 -2.91 -22.45 -9.35
C LYS A 163 -2.98 -21.14 -10.13
N GLU A 164 -4.19 -20.68 -10.42
CA GLU A 164 -4.41 -19.43 -11.15
C GLU A 164 -3.95 -18.21 -10.34
N TRP A 165 -4.23 -18.19 -9.03
CA TRP A 165 -3.76 -17.13 -8.15
C TRP A 165 -2.22 -17.06 -8.11
N LEU A 166 -1.58 -18.22 -7.99
CA LEU A 166 -0.12 -18.30 -7.96
C LEU A 166 0.50 -17.91 -9.31
N GLU A 167 -0.14 -18.25 -10.42
CA GLU A 167 0.27 -17.84 -11.76
C GLU A 167 0.21 -16.32 -11.92
N ASP A 168 -0.86 -15.68 -11.47
CA ASP A 168 -1.00 -14.22 -11.49
C ASP A 168 0.08 -13.55 -10.61
N ALA A 169 0.26 -14.03 -9.36
CA ALA A 169 1.28 -13.52 -8.47
C ALA A 169 2.69 -13.60 -9.05
N MET A 170 3.03 -14.73 -9.66
CA MET A 170 4.34 -14.93 -10.27
C MET A 170 4.52 -14.14 -11.56
N THR A 171 3.45 -13.97 -12.34
CA THR A 171 3.48 -13.16 -13.57
C THR A 171 3.73 -11.70 -13.25
N ASP A 172 3.00 -11.12 -12.29
CA ASP A 172 3.14 -9.73 -11.90
C ASP A 172 4.55 -9.40 -11.36
N CYS A 173 5.12 -10.28 -10.55
CA CYS A 173 6.50 -10.07 -10.09
C CYS A 173 7.57 -10.49 -11.13
N GLY A 174 7.19 -10.78 -12.38
CA GLY A 174 8.09 -11.16 -13.47
C GLY A 174 8.85 -12.46 -13.19
N PHE A 175 8.24 -13.40 -12.48
CA PHE A 175 8.84 -14.67 -12.02
C PHE A 175 10.08 -14.51 -11.14
N ARG A 176 10.28 -13.33 -10.52
CA ARG A 176 11.40 -13.06 -9.61
C ARG A 176 11.03 -13.26 -8.14
N GLY A 177 9.73 -13.30 -7.82
CA GLY A 177 9.24 -13.55 -6.46
C GLY A 177 9.59 -14.95 -5.97
N ASN A 178 9.81 -15.09 -4.67
CA ASN A 178 10.05 -16.37 -4.04
C ASN A 178 8.74 -17.16 -3.93
N ILE A 179 8.57 -18.15 -4.80
CA ILE A 179 7.36 -18.98 -4.88
C ILE A 179 7.06 -19.73 -3.56
N ASP A 180 8.08 -20.05 -2.76
CA ASP A 180 7.88 -20.78 -1.51
C ASP A 180 7.24 -19.88 -0.44
N LEU A 181 7.52 -18.56 -0.46
CA LEU A 181 6.82 -17.59 0.37
C LEU A 181 5.34 -17.46 -0.02
N TYR A 182 5.04 -17.43 -1.32
CA TYR A 182 3.65 -17.42 -1.80
C TYR A 182 2.89 -18.69 -1.41
N LYS A 183 3.51 -19.86 -1.56
CA LYS A 183 2.91 -21.13 -1.13
C LYS A 183 2.71 -21.16 0.38
N ARG A 184 3.67 -20.65 1.16
CA ARG A 184 3.54 -20.56 2.61
C ARG A 184 2.39 -19.64 3.00
N TYR A 185 2.28 -18.48 2.35
CA TYR A 185 1.16 -17.58 2.50
C TYR A 185 -0.18 -18.30 2.22
N LEU A 186 -0.33 -18.95 1.07
CA LEU A 186 -1.55 -19.67 0.69
C LEU A 186 -1.93 -20.76 1.70
N ALA A 187 -0.95 -21.50 2.17
CA ALA A 187 -1.19 -22.59 3.13
C ALA A 187 -1.64 -22.10 4.51
N CYS A 188 -1.27 -20.88 4.92
CA CYS A 188 -1.40 -20.44 6.31
C CYS A 188 -2.28 -19.20 6.52
N ASN A 189 -2.60 -18.44 5.45
CA ASN A 189 -3.36 -17.18 5.62
C ASN A 189 -4.74 -17.40 6.23
N GLY A 190 -5.42 -18.50 5.93
CA GLY A 190 -6.74 -18.79 6.48
C GLY A 190 -6.71 -18.95 8.00
N GLU A 191 -5.73 -19.70 8.51
CA GLU A 191 -5.54 -19.88 9.97
C GLU A 191 -5.17 -18.54 10.64
N ALA A 192 -4.27 -17.78 10.04
CA ALA A 192 -3.83 -16.49 10.56
C ALA A 192 -4.97 -15.47 10.61
N VAL A 193 -5.80 -15.42 9.57
CA VAL A 193 -7.00 -14.55 9.55
C VAL A 193 -8.02 -15.01 10.60
N ASP A 194 -8.27 -16.30 10.73
CA ASP A 194 -9.18 -16.85 11.75
C ASP A 194 -8.69 -16.51 13.17
N TRP A 195 -7.38 -16.60 13.43
CA TRP A 195 -6.78 -16.18 14.69
C TRP A 195 -6.98 -14.67 14.92
N TYR A 196 -6.65 -13.84 13.96
CA TYR A 196 -6.78 -12.39 14.09
C TYR A 196 -8.21 -11.94 14.33
N VAL A 197 -9.15 -12.47 13.54
CA VAL A 197 -10.59 -12.18 13.68
C VAL A 197 -11.13 -12.63 15.04
N GLY A 198 -10.56 -13.68 15.62
CA GLY A 198 -10.91 -14.17 16.96
C GLY A 198 -10.71 -13.16 18.10
N HIS A 199 -9.90 -12.12 17.91
CA HIS A 199 -9.71 -11.03 18.88
C HIS A 199 -10.81 -9.97 18.87
N PHE A 200 -11.67 -9.96 17.86
CA PHE A 200 -12.77 -8.99 17.75
C PHE A 200 -13.98 -9.48 18.56
N GLU A 201 -13.92 -9.30 19.87
CA GLU A 201 -14.99 -9.75 20.75
C GLU A 201 -16.36 -9.18 20.40
N GLY A 202 -17.37 -10.02 20.39
CA GLY A 202 -18.77 -9.64 20.14
C GLY A 202 -19.09 -9.31 18.67
N LYS A 203 -18.15 -9.52 17.75
CA LYS A 203 -18.37 -9.38 16.31
C LYS A 203 -18.80 -10.72 15.69
N THR A 204 -19.55 -10.62 14.60
CA THR A 204 -20.03 -11.75 13.79
C THR A 204 -19.47 -11.65 12.38
N GLU A 205 -19.66 -12.66 11.56
CA GLU A 205 -19.20 -12.68 10.17
C GLU A 205 -19.73 -11.48 9.35
N GLU A 206 -20.92 -10.97 9.67
CA GLU A 206 -21.54 -9.82 9.00
C GLU A 206 -20.82 -8.49 9.28
N ASP A 207 -20.06 -8.41 10.37
CA ASP A 207 -19.23 -7.25 10.71
C ASP A 207 -17.95 -7.16 9.84
N PHE A 208 -17.64 -8.21 9.06
CA PHE A 208 -16.47 -8.29 8.18
C PHE A 208 -16.90 -8.48 6.73
N PRO A 209 -17.60 -7.53 6.12
CA PRO A 209 -18.06 -7.68 4.75
C PRO A 209 -16.90 -7.68 3.77
N LEU A 210 -17.10 -8.34 2.61
CA LEU A 210 -16.18 -8.18 1.49
C LEU A 210 -16.06 -6.69 1.13
N THR A 211 -14.85 -6.23 0.89
CA THR A 211 -14.59 -4.85 0.46
C THR A 211 -15.22 -4.59 -0.90
N PHE A 212 -15.21 -5.62 -1.76
CA PHE A 212 -15.81 -5.57 -3.08
C PHE A 212 -16.81 -6.71 -3.22
N ALA A 213 -17.99 -6.45 -3.76
CA ALA A 213 -18.94 -7.50 -4.05
C ALA A 213 -18.43 -8.46 -5.13
N ALA A 214 -18.85 -9.70 -5.09
CA ALA A 214 -18.47 -10.68 -6.10
C ALA A 214 -18.88 -10.18 -7.50
N GLY A 215 -17.93 -10.14 -8.43
CA GLY A 215 -18.15 -9.65 -9.79
C GLY A 215 -17.98 -8.14 -9.97
N ASP A 216 -17.54 -7.41 -8.93
CA ASP A 216 -17.30 -5.97 -9.03
C ASP A 216 -16.02 -5.64 -9.83
N PHE A 217 -15.11 -6.60 -9.99
CA PHE A 217 -13.96 -6.47 -10.85
C PHE A 217 -14.22 -7.20 -12.17
N PRO A 218 -14.18 -6.52 -13.31
CA PRO A 218 -14.25 -7.19 -14.60
C PRO A 218 -13.04 -8.11 -14.77
N ASP A 219 -13.25 -9.26 -15.40
CA ASP A 219 -12.16 -10.10 -15.85
C ASP A 219 -11.56 -9.46 -17.11
N PHE A 220 -10.43 -8.83 -16.98
CA PHE A 220 -9.76 -8.15 -18.10
C PHE A 220 -9.35 -9.09 -19.23
N ARG A 221 -9.26 -10.38 -18.98
CA ARG A 221 -8.99 -11.37 -20.03
C ARG A 221 -10.08 -11.39 -21.10
N ASP A 222 -11.33 -11.20 -20.67
CA ASP A 222 -12.45 -11.13 -21.62
C ASP A 222 -12.40 -9.86 -22.49
N ALA A 223 -11.80 -8.80 -21.96
CA ALA A 223 -11.65 -7.53 -22.68
C ALA A 223 -10.52 -7.55 -23.72
N TYR A 224 -9.40 -8.23 -23.40
CA TYR A 224 -8.17 -8.13 -24.20
C TYR A 224 -7.80 -9.40 -24.95
N ASP A 225 -8.54 -10.48 -24.80
CA ASP A 225 -8.18 -11.81 -25.33
C ASP A 225 -6.70 -12.20 -24.98
N VAL A 226 -6.19 -11.65 -23.87
CA VAL A 226 -4.86 -11.94 -23.33
C VAL A 226 -5.01 -12.85 -22.12
N THR A 227 -4.41 -14.00 -22.22
CA THR A 227 -4.38 -14.95 -21.12
C THR A 227 -3.55 -14.40 -19.97
N SER A 228 -4.06 -14.49 -18.77
CA SER A 228 -3.37 -14.36 -17.47
C SER A 228 -3.10 -12.96 -16.90
N LEU A 229 -3.25 -11.87 -17.62
CA LEU A 229 -2.70 -10.61 -17.12
C LEU A 229 -3.59 -9.83 -16.15
N SER A 230 -4.85 -10.20 -15.92
CA SER A 230 -5.73 -9.23 -15.27
C SER A 230 -6.96 -9.80 -14.57
N ARG A 231 -6.83 -10.94 -13.93
CA ARG A 231 -7.84 -11.35 -12.95
C ARG A 231 -7.70 -10.49 -11.70
N SER A 232 -8.80 -10.02 -11.16
CA SER A 232 -8.83 -9.45 -9.82
C SER A 232 -9.40 -10.47 -8.85
N TRP A 233 -8.65 -10.72 -7.78
CA TRP A 233 -9.03 -11.69 -6.76
C TRP A 233 -9.70 -10.96 -5.60
N ASN A 234 -11.01 -10.99 -5.59
CA ASN A 234 -11.84 -10.32 -4.58
C ASN A 234 -11.83 -11.09 -3.25
N THR A 235 -10.73 -10.95 -2.53
CA THR A 235 -10.49 -11.63 -1.26
C THR A 235 -10.39 -10.67 -0.07
N SER A 236 -10.58 -9.38 -0.29
CA SER A 236 -10.45 -8.35 0.76
C SER A 236 -11.72 -8.22 1.58
N LEU A 237 -11.56 -8.21 2.89
CA LEU A 237 -12.60 -8.02 3.90
C LEU A 237 -12.36 -6.69 4.63
N ASN A 238 -13.42 -5.94 4.90
CA ASN A 238 -13.36 -4.79 5.77
C ASN A 238 -13.34 -5.24 7.24
N LEU A 239 -12.47 -4.65 8.03
CA LEU A 239 -12.50 -4.78 9.48
C LEU A 239 -13.59 -3.85 10.06
N PRO A 240 -14.17 -4.18 11.24
CA PRO A 240 -15.28 -3.43 11.81
C PRO A 240 -14.87 -2.10 12.47
N TYR A 241 -13.64 -1.66 12.30
CA TYR A 241 -13.07 -0.44 12.85
C TYR A 241 -12.27 0.31 11.81
N THR A 242 -12.11 1.61 12.00
CA THR A 242 -11.24 2.45 11.17
C THR A 242 -9.76 2.17 11.43
N PRO A 243 -8.84 2.57 10.54
CA PRO A 243 -7.40 2.45 10.80
C PRO A 243 -6.95 3.14 12.09
N GLY A 244 -7.53 4.30 12.43
CA GLY A 244 -7.25 5.01 13.68
C GLY A 244 -7.70 4.22 14.91
N GLU A 245 -8.91 3.69 14.90
CA GLU A 245 -9.41 2.81 15.98
C GLU A 245 -8.57 1.55 16.11
N MET A 246 -8.14 0.94 15.00
CA MET A 246 -7.24 -0.21 15.03
C MET A 246 -5.87 0.13 15.61
N ALA A 247 -5.34 1.32 15.33
CA ALA A 247 -4.07 1.78 15.90
C ALA A 247 -4.13 1.97 17.43
N GLU A 248 -5.32 2.24 17.98
CA GLU A 248 -5.55 2.29 19.44
C GLU A 248 -5.85 0.91 20.05
N LEU A 249 -6.54 0.05 19.30
CA LEU A 249 -7.04 -1.24 19.80
C LEU A 249 -5.94 -2.32 19.85
N LEU A 250 -5.11 -2.41 18.80
CA LEU A 250 -4.05 -3.42 18.72
C LEU A 250 -3.04 -3.34 19.88
N PRO A 251 -2.55 -2.15 20.30
CA PRO A 251 -1.71 -2.06 21.49
C PRO A 251 -2.38 -2.60 22.76
N GLN A 252 -3.69 -2.37 22.94
CA GLN A 252 -4.43 -2.86 24.09
C GLN A 252 -4.49 -4.41 24.11
N TRP A 253 -4.67 -5.04 22.95
CA TRP A 253 -4.63 -6.50 22.85
C TRP A 253 -3.25 -7.06 23.18
N ILE A 254 -2.19 -6.42 22.68
CA ILE A 254 -0.80 -6.79 22.94
C ILE A 254 -0.50 -6.77 24.45
N GLU A 255 -0.88 -5.67 25.13
CA GLU A 255 -0.69 -5.53 26.58
C GLU A 255 -1.57 -6.50 27.38
N ALA A 256 -2.83 -6.69 26.96
CA ALA A 256 -3.73 -7.66 27.58
C ALA A 256 -3.23 -9.12 27.46
N ALA A 257 -2.54 -9.44 26.36
CA ALA A 257 -1.88 -10.73 26.17
C ALA A 257 -0.57 -10.87 26.98
N GLY A 258 -0.10 -9.80 27.66
CA GLY A 258 1.03 -9.83 28.58
C GLY A 258 2.35 -9.30 28.02
N ALA A 259 2.39 -8.81 26.79
CA ALA A 259 3.58 -8.15 26.26
C ALA A 259 3.72 -6.72 26.79
N THR A 260 4.94 -6.19 26.73
CA THR A 260 5.24 -4.80 27.08
C THR A 260 5.50 -3.98 25.83
N ILE A 261 4.88 -2.79 25.73
CA ILE A 261 5.17 -1.83 24.66
C ILE A 261 6.04 -0.70 25.18
N ARG A 262 7.07 -0.36 24.43
CA ARG A 262 7.95 0.78 24.66
C ARG A 262 7.82 1.77 23.50
N TRP A 263 7.09 2.83 23.75
CA TRP A 263 6.90 3.94 22.83
C TRP A 263 8.11 4.88 22.82
N GLU A 264 8.29 5.64 21.74
CA GLU A 264 9.39 6.59 21.57
C GLU A 264 10.76 5.95 21.85
N THR A 265 10.89 4.67 21.52
CA THR A 265 12.04 3.83 21.83
C THR A 265 12.50 3.12 20.54
N PRO A 266 13.20 3.83 19.64
CA PRO A 266 13.70 3.25 18.39
C PRO A 266 14.75 2.17 18.64
N ALA A 267 14.69 1.09 17.85
CA ALA A 267 15.77 0.11 17.72
C ALA A 267 16.92 0.74 16.91
N CYS A 268 18.15 0.61 17.40
CA CYS A 268 19.31 1.30 16.85
C CYS A 268 20.39 0.35 16.32
N GLN A 269 20.60 -0.80 16.97
CA GLN A 269 21.67 -1.73 16.60
C GLN A 269 21.35 -3.15 17.04
N LEU A 270 21.64 -4.15 16.20
CA LEU A 270 21.57 -5.56 16.57
C LEU A 270 22.80 -5.98 17.38
N VAL A 271 22.62 -6.89 18.33
CA VAL A 271 23.69 -7.49 19.11
C VAL A 271 23.93 -8.90 18.62
N THR A 272 25.18 -9.22 18.27
CA THR A 272 25.58 -10.55 17.82
C THR A 272 26.60 -11.18 18.77
N ASP A 273 26.62 -12.51 18.84
CA ASP A 273 27.69 -13.25 19.48
C ASP A 273 28.87 -13.53 18.53
N GLU A 274 29.89 -14.21 19.02
CA GLU A 274 31.08 -14.58 18.24
C GLU A 274 30.78 -15.49 17.03
N SER A 275 29.64 -16.17 17.02
CA SER A 275 29.19 -17.01 15.89
C SER A 275 28.47 -16.22 14.80
N GLY A 276 28.13 -14.95 15.06
CA GLY A 276 27.29 -14.11 14.22
C GLY A 276 25.79 -14.31 14.45
N ALA A 277 25.39 -15.07 15.47
CA ALA A 277 23.98 -15.18 15.83
C ALA A 277 23.49 -13.91 16.52
N VAL A 278 22.30 -13.45 16.20
CA VAL A 278 21.65 -12.31 16.87
C VAL A 278 21.15 -12.77 18.24
N THR A 279 21.67 -12.12 19.27
CA THR A 279 21.36 -12.41 20.68
C THR A 279 20.58 -11.27 21.35
N GLY A 280 20.35 -10.17 20.65
CA GLY A 280 19.63 -9.04 21.21
C GLY A 280 19.60 -7.82 20.30
N VAL A 281 19.10 -6.74 20.88
CA VAL A 281 18.99 -5.43 20.22
C VAL A 281 19.26 -4.32 21.21
N ILE A 282 19.90 -3.25 20.74
CA ILE A 282 20.06 -2.01 21.47
C ILE A 282 19.01 -1.02 20.95
N VAL A 283 18.32 -0.38 21.88
CA VAL A 283 17.31 0.65 21.62
C VAL A 283 17.73 1.95 22.30
N LYS A 284 17.14 3.06 21.87
CA LYS A 284 17.38 4.36 22.50
C LYS A 284 16.12 4.84 23.19
N SER A 285 16.17 4.98 24.51
CA SER A 285 15.12 5.61 25.31
C SER A 285 15.48 7.06 25.65
N ALA A 286 14.59 7.73 26.37
CA ALA A 286 14.87 9.05 26.91
C ALA A 286 16.07 9.08 27.88
N ASP A 287 16.35 7.95 28.55
CA ASP A 287 17.41 7.82 29.54
C ASP A 287 18.79 7.44 28.93
N GLY A 288 18.80 6.99 27.67
CA GLY A 288 20.01 6.56 26.96
C GLY A 288 19.83 5.25 26.21
N TYR A 289 20.93 4.57 25.90
CA TYR A 289 20.86 3.28 25.24
C TYR A 289 20.53 2.16 26.24
N GLU A 290 19.56 1.33 25.85
CA GLU A 290 19.16 0.14 26.61
C GLU A 290 19.38 -1.10 25.75
N LYS A 291 19.83 -2.19 26.37
CA LYS A 291 20.09 -3.47 25.71
C LYS A 291 19.06 -4.50 26.12
N TYR A 292 18.49 -5.17 25.15
CA TYR A 292 17.63 -6.34 25.34
C TYR A 292 18.37 -7.58 24.89
N ASN A 293 18.63 -8.52 25.80
CA ASN A 293 19.08 -9.86 25.48
C ASN A 293 17.85 -10.71 25.13
N CYS A 294 17.86 -11.35 23.97
CA CYS A 294 16.72 -12.08 23.43
C CYS A 294 17.04 -13.58 23.40
N ALA A 295 16.35 -14.37 24.22
CA ALA A 295 16.60 -15.81 24.29
C ALA A 295 16.18 -16.57 23.03
N LYS A 296 15.23 -16.02 22.25
CA LYS A 296 14.68 -16.65 21.06
C LYS A 296 14.92 -15.86 19.78
N GLY A 297 14.94 -14.54 19.84
CA GLY A 297 15.29 -13.72 18.69
C GLY A 297 14.76 -12.30 18.68
N VAL A 298 15.13 -11.58 17.64
CA VAL A 298 14.68 -10.23 17.32
C VAL A 298 13.88 -10.27 16.03
N VAL A 299 12.68 -9.68 16.03
CA VAL A 299 11.79 -9.58 14.89
C VAL A 299 11.82 -8.14 14.37
N LEU A 300 12.35 -7.93 13.17
CA LEU A 300 12.35 -6.64 12.50
C LEU A 300 11.03 -6.44 11.74
N ALA A 301 10.23 -5.48 12.19
CA ALA A 301 8.97 -5.07 11.60
C ALA A 301 8.92 -3.54 11.42
N THR A 302 10.06 -2.95 11.09
CA THR A 302 10.30 -1.50 11.08
C THR A 302 9.75 -0.78 9.85
N GLY A 303 8.99 -1.49 9.01
CA GLY A 303 8.42 -0.95 7.78
C GLY A 303 9.45 -0.80 6.66
N GLY A 304 9.13 0.02 5.67
CA GLY A 304 10.00 0.29 4.53
C GLY A 304 10.96 1.48 4.77
N TYR A 305 11.33 2.17 3.68
CA TYR A 305 12.30 3.27 3.72
C TYR A 305 11.87 4.49 2.86
N GLY A 306 10.55 4.70 2.72
CA GLY A 306 9.99 5.80 1.92
C GLY A 306 10.38 7.21 2.37
N PHE A 307 10.84 7.36 3.61
CA PHE A 307 11.31 8.61 4.20
C PHE A 307 12.84 8.68 4.37
N ASN A 308 13.56 7.90 3.58
CA ASN A 308 15.02 7.96 3.48
C ASN A 308 15.41 8.13 2.01
N LEU A 309 15.59 9.38 1.59
CA LEU A 309 15.88 9.72 0.20
C LEU A 309 17.17 9.07 -0.31
N GLU A 310 18.21 9.00 0.52
CA GLU A 310 19.48 8.37 0.15
C GLU A 310 19.26 6.87 -0.16
N LYS A 311 18.52 6.16 0.71
CA LYS A 311 18.23 4.74 0.50
C LYS A 311 17.31 4.54 -0.72
N LEU A 312 16.32 5.39 -0.93
CA LEU A 312 15.48 5.37 -2.12
C LEU A 312 16.33 5.50 -3.41
N GLN A 313 17.21 6.50 -3.46
CA GLN A 313 18.11 6.73 -4.61
C GLN A 313 19.08 5.58 -4.84
N ARG A 314 19.54 4.93 -3.76
CA ARG A 314 20.42 3.77 -3.83
C ARG A 314 19.71 2.50 -4.32
N CYS A 315 18.47 2.30 -3.88
CA CYS A 315 17.78 1.02 -4.03
C CYS A 315 16.74 1.00 -5.15
N CYS A 316 16.05 2.12 -5.42
CA CYS A 316 14.91 2.15 -6.35
C CYS A 316 15.32 2.63 -7.75
N ARG A 317 14.45 2.35 -8.73
CA ARG A 317 14.65 2.87 -10.09
C ARG A 317 14.51 4.40 -10.07
N PRO A 318 15.43 5.16 -10.69
CA PRO A 318 15.31 6.63 -10.73
C PRO A 318 13.96 7.10 -11.29
N ARG A 319 13.39 6.37 -12.25
CA ARG A 319 12.08 6.72 -12.85
C ARG A 319 10.92 6.52 -11.88
N ASP A 320 10.99 5.52 -11.00
CA ASP A 320 9.97 5.26 -9.98
C ASP A 320 9.96 6.35 -8.90
N LEU A 321 11.07 7.09 -8.76
CA LEU A 321 11.16 8.23 -7.85
C LEU A 321 10.59 9.54 -8.45
N ALA A 322 10.27 9.57 -9.74
CA ALA A 322 9.61 10.68 -10.41
C ALA A 322 8.10 10.63 -10.16
N LEU A 323 7.69 10.79 -8.92
CA LEU A 323 6.32 10.64 -8.48
C LEU A 323 5.65 11.99 -8.25
N CYS A 324 4.31 12.03 -8.40
CA CYS A 324 3.51 13.18 -8.00
C CYS A 324 3.35 13.31 -6.48
N GLY A 325 3.47 12.20 -5.74
CA GLY A 325 3.32 12.20 -4.30
C GLY A 325 3.49 10.84 -3.62
N TRP A 326 3.22 10.81 -2.31
CA TRP A 326 3.13 9.61 -1.50
C TRP A 326 1.74 9.51 -0.88
N MET A 327 1.06 8.39 -1.11
CA MET A 327 -0.30 8.15 -0.60
C MET A 327 -0.30 7.89 0.91
N SER A 328 0.74 7.26 1.45
CA SER A 328 0.81 6.88 2.86
C SER A 328 2.08 7.41 3.50
N PRO A 329 2.07 8.65 3.99
CA PRO A 329 3.23 9.24 4.65
C PRO A 329 3.45 8.60 6.02
N SER A 330 4.32 7.61 6.10
CA SER A 330 4.82 7.10 7.37
C SER A 330 6.23 7.62 7.62
N MET A 331 6.35 8.74 8.29
CA MET A 331 7.63 9.38 8.61
C MET A 331 8.59 8.49 9.40
N GLY A 332 8.08 7.39 9.98
CA GLY A 332 8.87 6.36 10.62
C GLY A 332 9.62 5.42 9.66
N ASN A 333 9.24 5.36 8.39
CA ASN A 333 9.79 4.41 7.42
C ASN A 333 11.12 4.91 6.84
N THR A 334 12.19 4.77 7.59
CA THR A 334 13.55 5.23 7.26
C THR A 334 14.53 4.11 6.96
N GLY A 335 14.06 2.84 7.00
CA GLY A 335 14.88 1.67 6.68
C GLY A 335 15.82 1.22 7.79
N ASP A 336 15.58 1.61 9.03
CA ASP A 336 16.48 1.29 10.16
C ASP A 336 16.71 -0.22 10.31
N GLY A 337 15.64 -1.04 10.24
CA GLY A 337 15.77 -2.49 10.33
C GLY A 337 16.57 -3.10 9.18
N HIS A 338 16.45 -2.53 7.98
CA HIS A 338 17.25 -2.96 6.83
C HIS A 338 18.73 -2.69 7.09
N GLU A 339 19.08 -1.46 7.48
CA GLU A 339 20.47 -1.08 7.72
C GLU A 339 21.08 -1.86 8.89
N MET A 340 20.31 -2.08 9.98
CA MET A 340 20.78 -2.91 11.10
C MET A 340 21.12 -4.35 10.66
N ALA A 341 20.29 -4.95 9.82
CA ALA A 341 20.51 -6.32 9.35
C ALA A 341 21.66 -6.40 8.34
N VAL A 342 21.72 -5.46 7.38
CA VAL A 342 22.80 -5.40 6.39
C VAL A 342 24.17 -5.20 7.09
N ALA A 343 24.23 -4.40 8.16
CA ALA A 343 25.45 -4.18 8.91
C ALA A 343 26.04 -5.46 9.52
N ILE A 344 25.23 -6.49 9.76
CA ILE A 344 25.69 -7.80 10.27
C ILE A 344 25.76 -8.89 9.20
N GLY A 345 25.61 -8.53 7.90
CA GLY A 345 25.80 -9.44 6.76
C GLY A 345 24.54 -10.04 6.17
N ALA A 346 23.35 -9.51 6.51
CA ALA A 346 22.13 -9.85 5.82
C ALA A 346 22.12 -9.34 4.38
N ILE A 347 21.33 -9.99 3.51
CA ILE A 347 21.12 -9.54 2.14
C ILE A 347 19.71 -8.99 1.95
N GLU A 348 19.64 -7.96 1.12
CA GLU A 348 18.37 -7.42 0.62
C GLU A 348 18.00 -8.07 -0.73
N ASP A 349 16.80 -7.81 -1.19
CA ASP A 349 16.36 -8.15 -2.53
C ASP A 349 17.30 -7.57 -3.60
N GLU A 350 17.28 -8.16 -4.79
CA GLU A 350 18.07 -7.68 -5.91
C GLU A 350 17.61 -6.27 -6.34
N TYR A 351 18.56 -5.37 -6.50
CA TYR A 351 18.25 -4.02 -7.00
C TYR A 351 17.90 -4.03 -8.50
N PRO A 352 17.05 -3.12 -8.99
CA PRO A 352 16.33 -2.10 -8.21
C PRO A 352 15.12 -2.66 -7.47
N HIS A 353 14.90 -2.20 -6.24
CA HIS A 353 13.70 -2.52 -5.49
C HIS A 353 12.47 -1.84 -6.11
N PRO A 354 11.31 -2.51 -6.12
CA PRO A 354 10.08 -1.90 -6.58
C PRO A 354 9.49 -0.96 -5.52
N LEU A 355 8.69 -0.01 -6.00
CA LEU A 355 7.73 0.70 -5.19
C LEU A 355 6.34 0.09 -5.41
N MET A 356 5.49 0.13 -4.41
CA MET A 356 4.06 -0.09 -4.56
C MET A 356 3.47 1.20 -5.12
N LEU A 357 3.17 1.19 -6.41
CA LEU A 357 2.75 2.37 -7.16
C LEU A 357 1.30 2.25 -7.56
N ASP A 358 0.56 3.31 -7.31
CA ASP A 358 -0.81 3.49 -7.76
C ASP A 358 -0.89 4.71 -8.68
N PRO A 359 -1.76 4.74 -9.69
CA PRO A 359 -2.12 5.98 -10.36
C PRO A 359 -2.99 6.83 -9.41
N GLN A 360 -2.90 8.15 -9.52
CA GLN A 360 -3.70 9.05 -8.69
C GLN A 360 -5.20 8.91 -8.97
N GLN A 361 -5.56 8.60 -10.21
CA GLN A 361 -6.95 8.41 -10.62
C GLN A 361 -7.12 7.05 -11.32
N LEU A 362 -8.17 6.35 -10.94
CA LEU A 362 -8.46 5.01 -11.40
C LEU A 362 -9.67 4.92 -12.34
N MET A 363 -10.24 6.08 -12.67
CA MET A 363 -11.34 6.14 -13.61
C MET A 363 -10.84 5.92 -15.05
N PRO A 364 -11.58 5.19 -15.87
CA PRO A 364 -11.24 4.94 -17.26
C PRO A 364 -11.52 6.14 -18.17
N TYR A 365 -10.97 7.30 -17.81
CA TYR A 365 -10.96 8.47 -18.68
C TYR A 365 -9.89 8.32 -19.74
N LEU A 366 -10.09 8.96 -20.91
CA LEU A 366 -9.03 9.05 -21.91
C LEU A 366 -7.78 9.67 -21.30
N ARG A 367 -6.66 8.99 -21.46
CA ARG A 367 -5.34 9.42 -20.98
C ARG A 367 -4.43 9.80 -22.14
N VAL A 368 -3.84 10.97 -22.05
CA VAL A 368 -2.87 11.43 -23.04
C VAL A 368 -1.54 11.81 -22.37
N ASN A 369 -0.45 11.50 -23.04
CA ASN A 369 0.89 11.87 -22.60
C ASN A 369 1.26 13.31 -23.04
N LYS A 370 2.44 13.79 -22.67
CA LYS A 370 2.96 15.11 -23.08
C LYS A 370 3.16 15.31 -24.59
N LEU A 371 2.99 14.27 -25.38
CA LEU A 371 2.98 14.35 -26.84
C LEU A 371 1.56 14.50 -27.42
N GLY A 372 0.54 14.61 -26.56
CA GLY A 372 -0.86 14.68 -26.96
C GLY A 372 -1.41 13.36 -27.49
N LYS A 373 -0.77 12.23 -27.16
CA LYS A 373 -1.13 10.90 -27.67
C LYS A 373 -1.63 9.99 -26.56
N ARG A 374 -2.68 9.22 -26.85
CA ARG A 374 -3.09 8.05 -26.06
C ARG A 374 -1.96 7.02 -26.03
N PHE A 375 -1.73 6.31 -24.92
CA PHE A 375 -0.54 5.48 -24.74
C PHE A 375 -0.80 4.13 -24.04
N THR A 376 -2.00 3.91 -23.53
CA THR A 376 -2.39 2.69 -22.83
C THR A 376 -3.92 2.58 -22.87
N PRO A 377 -4.51 1.38 -22.69
CA PRO A 377 -5.92 1.27 -22.35
C PRO A 377 -6.17 1.89 -20.97
N GLU A 378 -7.30 2.54 -20.80
CA GLU A 378 -7.61 3.36 -19.63
C GLU A 378 -7.94 2.54 -18.38
N TYR A 379 -8.28 1.27 -18.55
CA TYR A 379 -8.69 0.39 -17.47
C TYR A 379 -7.70 -0.78 -17.33
N GLU A 380 -6.57 -0.46 -16.74
CA GLU A 380 -5.50 -1.41 -16.43
C GLU A 380 -5.45 -1.68 -14.92
N PRO A 381 -4.93 -2.82 -14.47
CA PRO A 381 -4.53 -2.98 -13.08
C PRO A 381 -3.62 -1.84 -12.62
N TYR A 382 -3.78 -1.39 -11.39
CA TYR A 382 -3.13 -0.18 -10.86
C TYR A 382 -1.63 -0.13 -11.08
N ASN A 383 -0.96 -1.22 -10.77
CA ASN A 383 0.48 -1.35 -10.98
C ASN A 383 0.89 -1.29 -12.46
N HIS A 384 0.03 -1.78 -13.37
CA HIS A 384 0.27 -1.72 -14.81
C HIS A 384 0.04 -0.31 -15.34
N LEU A 385 -1.06 0.33 -14.93
CA LEU A 385 -1.35 1.72 -15.30
C LEU A 385 -0.28 2.67 -14.78
N ALA A 386 0.10 2.55 -13.49
CA ALA A 386 1.20 3.32 -12.92
C ALA A 386 2.50 3.13 -13.70
N SER A 387 2.83 1.89 -14.07
CA SER A 387 4.01 1.59 -14.89
C SER A 387 3.93 2.21 -16.30
N ALA A 388 2.74 2.18 -16.92
CA ALA A 388 2.50 2.82 -18.22
C ALA A 388 2.66 4.35 -18.14
N ILE A 389 2.14 4.98 -17.09
CA ILE A 389 2.31 6.43 -16.83
C ILE A 389 3.79 6.76 -16.64
N GLN A 390 4.50 6.01 -15.82
CA GLN A 390 5.94 6.22 -15.58
C GLN A 390 6.78 6.07 -16.86
N ALA A 391 6.32 5.25 -17.80
CA ALA A 391 6.99 5.10 -19.10
C ALA A 391 6.85 6.31 -20.00
N GLN A 392 5.92 7.25 -19.72
CA GLN A 392 5.67 8.41 -20.54
C GLN A 392 6.69 9.54 -20.33
N PRO A 393 6.81 10.49 -21.28
CA PRO A 393 7.64 11.68 -21.11
C PRO A 393 7.25 12.46 -19.84
N GLY A 394 8.20 12.64 -18.92
CA GLY A 394 7.98 13.32 -17.65
C GLY A 394 7.33 12.44 -16.58
N ALA A 395 7.18 11.12 -16.80
CA ALA A 395 6.54 10.17 -15.90
C ALA A 395 5.15 10.64 -15.43
N CYS A 396 4.39 11.24 -16.33
CA CYS A 396 3.05 11.76 -16.06
C CYS A 396 2.18 11.70 -17.31
N ASP A 397 0.89 11.86 -17.10
CA ASP A 397 -0.12 11.95 -18.13
C ASP A 397 -1.16 13.02 -17.81
N TYR A 398 -2.14 13.17 -18.68
CA TYR A 398 -3.34 13.94 -18.45
C TYR A 398 -4.55 13.07 -18.71
N TYR A 399 -5.47 12.98 -17.76
CA TYR A 399 -6.79 12.45 -18.08
C TYR A 399 -7.73 13.57 -18.54
N ILE A 400 -8.54 13.27 -19.54
CA ILE A 400 -9.33 14.26 -20.27
C ILE A 400 -10.82 13.97 -20.10
N VAL A 401 -11.57 14.98 -19.70
CA VAL A 401 -13.04 14.92 -19.66
C VAL A 401 -13.64 16.18 -20.26
N ASP A 402 -14.95 16.16 -20.50
CA ASP A 402 -15.69 17.31 -21.03
C ASP A 402 -16.78 17.82 -20.06
N GLY A 403 -17.46 18.89 -20.45
CA GLY A 403 -18.47 19.55 -19.64
C GLY A 403 -19.72 18.73 -19.37
N ASP A 404 -19.93 17.62 -20.10
CA ASP A 404 -21.08 16.72 -19.94
C ASP A 404 -20.73 15.44 -19.17
N ILE A 405 -19.54 15.38 -18.55
CA ILE A 405 -19.06 14.19 -17.85
C ILE A 405 -20.05 13.67 -16.79
N ALA A 406 -20.78 14.58 -16.13
CA ALA A 406 -21.80 14.20 -15.13
C ALA A 406 -22.91 13.29 -15.69
N ASN A 407 -23.25 13.45 -16.98
CA ASN A 407 -24.23 12.60 -17.67
C ASN A 407 -23.57 11.39 -18.34
N LYS A 408 -22.29 11.47 -18.67
CA LYS A 408 -21.54 10.43 -19.37
C LYS A 408 -20.92 9.39 -18.40
N ILE A 409 -20.71 9.77 -17.15
CA ILE A 409 -19.98 8.95 -16.18
C ILE A 409 -20.58 7.55 -15.97
N ASP A 410 -21.88 7.37 -16.16
CA ASP A 410 -22.53 6.07 -16.02
C ASP A 410 -22.05 5.03 -17.05
N ALA A 411 -21.60 5.48 -18.22
CA ALA A 411 -21.06 4.61 -19.26
C ALA A 411 -19.65 4.10 -18.91
N ILE A 412 -18.86 4.92 -18.22
CA ILE A 412 -17.47 4.62 -17.86
C ILE A 412 -17.31 4.16 -16.42
N TRP A 413 -18.39 4.22 -15.62
CA TRP A 413 -18.35 3.80 -14.22
C TRP A 413 -18.45 2.29 -14.09
N THR A 414 -17.48 1.71 -13.45
CA THR A 414 -17.47 0.29 -13.11
C THR A 414 -17.74 0.09 -11.62
N PRO A 415 -18.17 -1.09 -11.20
CA PRO A 415 -18.28 -1.40 -9.76
C PRO A 415 -17.00 -1.16 -8.99
N SER A 416 -15.84 -1.49 -9.56
CA SER A 416 -14.54 -1.25 -8.96
C SER A 416 -14.22 0.24 -8.79
N SER A 417 -14.75 1.12 -9.64
CA SER A 417 -14.59 2.55 -9.47
C SER A 417 -15.21 3.07 -8.17
N SER A 418 -16.22 2.39 -7.64
CA SER A 418 -16.91 2.77 -6.41
C SER A 418 -16.05 2.67 -5.15
N CYS A 419 -14.97 1.90 -5.17
CA CYS A 419 -14.06 1.80 -4.03
C CYS A 419 -13.30 3.11 -3.73
N TYR A 420 -13.24 4.02 -4.71
CA TYR A 420 -12.58 5.32 -4.57
C TYR A 420 -13.54 6.50 -4.32
N GLY A 421 -14.79 6.22 -4.06
CA GLY A 421 -15.79 7.19 -3.68
C GLY A 421 -16.99 7.29 -4.62
N PRO A 422 -18.00 8.11 -4.27
CA PRO A 422 -19.19 8.29 -5.08
C PRO A 422 -18.90 9.03 -6.40
N LYS A 423 -19.72 8.78 -7.43
CA LYS A 423 -19.59 9.38 -8.77
C LYS A 423 -19.49 10.92 -8.76
N ASP A 424 -20.28 11.56 -7.91
CA ASP A 424 -20.30 13.02 -7.78
C ASP A 424 -18.99 13.58 -7.25
N VAL A 425 -18.29 12.87 -6.38
CA VAL A 425 -16.94 13.23 -5.91
C VAL A 425 -15.94 13.18 -7.07
N TRP A 426 -16.02 12.16 -7.92
CA TRP A 426 -15.17 12.03 -9.09
C TRP A 426 -15.41 13.12 -10.12
N VAL A 427 -16.68 13.39 -10.43
CA VAL A 427 -17.04 14.47 -11.34
C VAL A 427 -16.54 15.81 -10.80
N ALA A 428 -16.70 16.06 -9.50
CA ALA A 428 -16.23 17.29 -8.87
C ALA A 428 -14.70 17.41 -8.92
N ALA A 429 -13.97 16.32 -8.73
CA ALA A 429 -12.50 16.31 -8.84
C ALA A 429 -12.04 16.59 -10.28
N ALA A 430 -12.60 15.88 -11.27
CA ALA A 430 -12.25 16.00 -12.68
C ALA A 430 -12.56 17.39 -13.28
N THR A 431 -13.53 18.10 -12.70
CA THR A 431 -13.96 19.44 -13.15
C THR A 431 -13.62 20.55 -12.17
N SER A 432 -12.72 20.27 -11.22
CA SER A 432 -12.32 21.21 -10.15
C SER A 432 -11.52 22.40 -10.70
N GLU A 433 -11.31 23.41 -9.87
CA GLU A 433 -10.43 24.54 -10.17
C GLU A 433 -8.95 24.17 -10.36
N ASN A 434 -8.57 22.98 -9.95
CA ASN A 434 -7.22 22.44 -10.14
C ASN A 434 -7.02 21.81 -11.52
N ALA A 435 -8.09 21.51 -12.26
CA ALA A 435 -8.00 21.04 -13.63
C ALA A 435 -7.77 22.21 -14.62
N PHE A 436 -6.98 21.97 -15.66
CA PHE A 436 -6.94 22.86 -16.80
C PHE A 436 -8.32 22.89 -17.43
N LYS A 437 -8.79 24.07 -17.83
CA LYS A 437 -10.12 24.26 -18.39
C LYS A 437 -10.07 25.20 -19.60
N ALA A 438 -10.70 24.79 -20.68
CA ALA A 438 -10.83 25.61 -21.91
C ALA A 438 -12.14 25.32 -22.65
N ASP A 439 -12.55 26.26 -23.51
CA ASP A 439 -13.75 26.12 -24.35
C ASP A 439 -13.45 25.41 -25.69
N THR A 440 -12.16 25.29 -26.05
CA THR A 440 -11.70 24.56 -27.26
C THR A 440 -10.60 23.57 -26.88
N LEU A 441 -10.43 22.54 -27.72
CA LEU A 441 -9.36 21.54 -27.52
C LEU A 441 -7.97 22.14 -27.75
N GLU A 442 -7.87 23.08 -28.71
CA GLU A 442 -6.61 23.79 -29.02
C GLU A 442 -6.15 24.63 -27.81
N GLU A 443 -7.06 25.37 -27.17
CA GLU A 443 -6.77 26.15 -25.97
C GLU A 443 -6.39 25.24 -24.80
N LEU A 444 -7.08 24.09 -24.66
CA LEU A 444 -6.72 23.10 -23.62
C LEU A 444 -5.33 22.55 -23.85
N ALA A 445 -4.97 22.20 -25.09
CA ALA A 445 -3.64 21.73 -25.44
C ALA A 445 -2.55 22.77 -25.12
N GLU A 446 -2.83 24.06 -25.37
CA GLU A 446 -1.91 25.17 -25.02
C GLU A 446 -1.71 25.25 -23.51
N LEU A 447 -2.78 25.15 -22.70
CA LEU A 447 -2.70 25.15 -21.25
C LEU A 447 -1.93 23.95 -20.70
N MET A 448 -2.11 22.77 -21.28
CA MET A 448 -1.39 21.54 -20.94
C MET A 448 0.08 21.55 -21.39
N GLY A 449 0.44 22.44 -22.35
CA GLY A 449 1.76 22.46 -22.97
C GLY A 449 2.04 21.25 -23.87
N VAL A 450 1.00 20.71 -24.52
CA VAL A 450 1.11 19.59 -25.46
C VAL A 450 0.90 20.04 -26.90
N PRO A 451 1.41 19.32 -27.95
CA PRO A 451 1.18 19.64 -29.34
C PRO A 451 -0.31 19.63 -29.71
N ALA A 452 -0.89 20.77 -30.06
CA ALA A 452 -2.33 20.91 -30.27
C ALA A 452 -2.85 20.01 -31.41
N ASP A 453 -2.16 19.96 -32.55
CA ASP A 453 -2.58 19.11 -33.68
C ASP A 453 -2.66 17.63 -33.28
N ALA A 454 -1.66 17.14 -32.53
CA ALA A 454 -1.61 15.76 -32.09
C ALA A 454 -2.70 15.44 -31.03
N PHE A 455 -2.96 16.39 -30.15
CA PHE A 455 -3.99 16.23 -29.11
C PHE A 455 -5.40 16.22 -29.74
N VAL A 456 -5.70 17.18 -30.63
CA VAL A 456 -6.99 17.24 -31.32
C VAL A 456 -7.21 16.00 -32.19
N GLU A 457 -6.19 15.53 -32.93
CA GLU A 457 -6.26 14.26 -33.65
C GLU A 457 -6.59 13.09 -32.74
N THR A 458 -5.96 13.00 -31.54
CA THR A 458 -6.24 11.95 -30.57
C THR A 458 -7.69 11.99 -30.05
N ILE A 459 -8.21 13.18 -29.72
CA ILE A 459 -9.61 13.32 -29.27
C ILE A 459 -10.60 12.97 -30.41
N ASN A 460 -10.34 13.39 -31.63
CA ASN A 460 -11.19 13.07 -32.79
C ASN A 460 -11.22 11.55 -33.02
N HIS A 461 -10.07 10.91 -33.03
CA HIS A 461 -9.96 9.43 -33.16
C HIS A 461 -10.67 8.69 -32.03
N TRP A 462 -10.49 9.15 -30.78
CA TRP A 462 -11.23 8.62 -29.63
C TRP A 462 -12.76 8.71 -29.83
N ASN A 463 -13.26 9.87 -30.28
CA ASN A 463 -14.68 10.09 -30.52
C ASN A 463 -15.21 9.21 -31.66
N GLU A 464 -14.43 8.98 -32.72
CA GLU A 464 -14.77 8.04 -33.80
C GLU A 464 -14.91 6.60 -33.28
N MET A 465 -14.00 6.17 -32.42
CA MET A 465 -14.08 4.85 -31.78
C MET A 465 -15.30 4.74 -30.85
N CYS A 466 -15.65 5.80 -30.11
CA CYS A 466 -16.87 5.84 -29.31
C CYS A 466 -18.13 5.69 -30.20
N ASP A 467 -18.17 6.37 -31.34
CA ASP A 467 -19.31 6.26 -32.30
C ASP A 467 -19.40 4.86 -32.93
N ALA A 468 -18.26 4.22 -33.16
CA ALA A 468 -18.18 2.84 -33.67
C ALA A 468 -18.51 1.79 -32.60
N GLY A 469 -18.39 2.14 -31.31
CA GLY A 469 -18.53 1.23 -30.20
C GLY A 469 -17.40 0.19 -30.11
N GLU A 470 -16.23 0.51 -30.70
CA GLU A 470 -15.07 -0.38 -30.78
C GLU A 470 -13.78 0.44 -30.64
N ASP A 471 -12.93 0.05 -29.69
CA ASP A 471 -11.57 0.56 -29.56
C ASP A 471 -10.61 -0.22 -30.46
N THR A 472 -10.21 0.40 -31.56
CA THR A 472 -9.32 -0.20 -32.54
C THR A 472 -7.83 -0.10 -32.15
N ASP A 473 -7.48 0.69 -31.15
CA ASP A 473 -6.10 0.91 -30.72
C ASP A 473 -5.65 -0.15 -29.71
N TYR A 474 -6.47 -0.38 -28.67
CA TYR A 474 -6.12 -1.23 -27.53
C TYR A 474 -7.18 -2.28 -27.20
N HIS A 475 -8.25 -2.37 -28.00
CA HIS A 475 -9.38 -3.29 -27.81
C HIS A 475 -10.08 -3.15 -26.45
N PHE A 476 -10.07 -1.94 -25.88
CA PHE A 476 -10.82 -1.61 -24.69
C PHE A 476 -12.34 -1.74 -24.97
N PRO A 477 -13.15 -2.18 -24.01
CA PRO A 477 -14.59 -2.34 -24.25
C PRO A 477 -15.26 -1.02 -24.66
N GLY A 478 -15.74 -0.91 -25.89
CA GLY A 478 -16.36 0.29 -26.41
C GLY A 478 -17.56 0.79 -25.60
N THR A 479 -18.22 -0.11 -24.85
CA THR A 479 -19.30 0.23 -23.91
C THR A 479 -18.84 1.02 -22.69
N MET A 480 -17.54 1.06 -22.44
CA MET A 480 -16.92 1.81 -21.34
C MET A 480 -16.23 3.10 -21.82
N MET A 481 -16.41 3.47 -23.08
CA MET A 481 -15.88 4.69 -23.66
C MET A 481 -16.94 5.79 -23.69
N ALA A 482 -16.55 7.01 -23.39
CA ALA A 482 -17.42 8.19 -23.48
C ALA A 482 -16.77 9.26 -24.33
N LYS A 483 -17.57 9.89 -25.23
CA LYS A 483 -17.08 10.96 -26.11
C LYS A 483 -16.62 12.20 -25.34
N ILE A 484 -15.66 12.88 -25.89
CA ILE A 484 -15.15 14.19 -25.43
C ILE A 484 -15.50 15.21 -26.51
N ASP A 485 -16.72 15.77 -26.42
CA ASP A 485 -17.28 16.61 -27.49
C ASP A 485 -18.10 17.82 -26.99
N THR A 486 -18.23 17.99 -25.67
CA THR A 486 -19.08 19.03 -25.07
C THR A 486 -18.23 19.99 -24.23
N PRO A 487 -18.03 21.26 -24.69
CA PRO A 487 -17.32 22.26 -23.90
C PRO A 487 -18.01 22.57 -22.54
N PRO A 488 -17.28 23.08 -21.55
CA PRO A 488 -15.83 23.22 -21.51
C PRO A 488 -15.10 21.90 -21.39
N PHE A 489 -13.87 21.82 -21.89
CA PHE A 489 -13.00 20.65 -21.78
C PHE A 489 -12.09 20.80 -20.56
N TYR A 490 -11.76 19.68 -19.92
CA TYR A 490 -10.92 19.64 -18.74
C TYR A 490 -9.79 18.62 -18.91
N ALA A 491 -8.64 18.95 -18.35
CA ALA A 491 -7.51 18.04 -18.26
C ALA A 491 -6.89 18.10 -16.87
N THR A 492 -6.63 16.95 -16.26
CA THR A 492 -5.93 16.88 -14.98
C THR A 492 -4.59 16.20 -15.19
N LEU A 493 -3.52 16.89 -14.78
CA LEU A 493 -2.16 16.33 -14.79
C LEU A 493 -2.05 15.30 -13.66
N GLU A 494 -1.56 14.12 -14.00
CA GLU A 494 -1.38 13.04 -13.06
C GLU A 494 -0.02 12.35 -13.20
N GLY A 495 0.34 11.62 -12.19
CA GLY A 495 1.47 10.70 -12.15
C GLY A 495 1.13 9.48 -11.32
N ALA A 496 2.10 8.61 -11.16
CA ALA A 496 1.99 7.55 -10.17
C ALA A 496 2.27 8.09 -8.77
N GLU A 497 1.63 7.52 -7.77
CA GLU A 497 1.90 7.76 -6.36
C GLU A 497 2.48 6.52 -5.71
N ALA A 498 3.44 6.69 -4.80
CA ALA A 498 3.96 5.57 -4.03
C ALA A 498 3.15 5.40 -2.75
N LEU A 499 2.61 4.21 -2.56
CA LEU A 499 2.03 3.82 -1.28
C LEU A 499 3.13 3.39 -0.31
N SER A 500 4.13 2.65 -0.80
CA SER A 500 5.22 2.11 0.01
C SER A 500 6.40 1.62 -0.83
N THR A 501 7.53 1.37 -0.18
CA THR A 501 8.61 0.55 -0.74
C THR A 501 8.26 -0.93 -0.61
N ALA A 502 8.65 -1.76 -1.58
CA ALA A 502 8.26 -3.16 -1.62
C ALA A 502 9.44 -4.15 -1.60
N GLY A 503 10.68 -3.68 -1.77
CA GLY A 503 11.88 -4.49 -1.58
C GLY A 503 12.35 -4.49 -0.12
N GLY A 504 12.91 -5.60 0.34
CA GLY A 504 13.34 -5.76 1.73
C GLY A 504 14.42 -6.82 1.93
N LEU A 505 14.64 -7.21 3.18
CA LEU A 505 15.58 -8.26 3.55
C LEU A 505 15.10 -9.61 3.03
N GLN A 506 16.00 -10.38 2.41
CA GLN A 506 15.65 -11.73 1.99
C GLN A 506 15.40 -12.62 3.21
N VAL A 507 14.29 -13.35 3.14
CA VAL A 507 13.85 -14.25 4.21
C VAL A 507 13.48 -15.61 3.67
N ASP A 508 13.53 -16.62 4.53
CA ASP A 508 12.97 -17.93 4.25
C ASP A 508 11.47 -18.03 4.66
N ILE A 509 10.88 -19.20 4.47
CA ILE A 509 9.46 -19.47 4.77
C ILE A 509 9.08 -19.33 6.25
N HIS A 510 10.05 -19.26 7.16
CA HIS A 510 9.87 -19.00 8.59
C HIS A 510 10.22 -17.57 8.98
N SER A 511 10.31 -16.65 7.99
CA SER A 511 10.68 -15.24 8.17
C SER A 511 12.10 -15.02 8.73
N ARG A 512 12.99 -16.03 8.70
CA ARG A 512 14.38 -15.89 9.13
C ARG A 512 15.16 -15.14 8.05
N VAL A 513 15.87 -14.10 8.47
CA VAL A 513 16.70 -13.27 7.58
C VAL A 513 17.90 -14.06 7.07
N LEU A 514 18.24 -13.90 5.79
CA LEU A 514 19.29 -14.67 5.11
C LEU A 514 20.60 -13.89 4.98
N ASP A 515 21.73 -14.61 5.11
CA ASP A 515 23.09 -14.13 4.81
C ASP A 515 23.42 -14.22 3.29
N SER A 516 24.59 -13.75 2.89
CA SER A 516 25.08 -13.80 1.50
C SER A 516 25.25 -15.21 0.92
N ASN A 517 25.15 -16.26 1.72
CA ASN A 517 25.13 -17.65 1.31
C ASN A 517 23.72 -18.24 1.31
N PHE A 518 22.68 -17.40 1.42
CA PHE A 518 21.27 -17.79 1.54
C PHE A 518 21.01 -18.71 2.73
N ARG A 519 21.72 -18.54 3.84
CA ARG A 519 21.50 -19.27 5.08
C ARG A 519 20.88 -18.33 6.12
N PRO A 520 19.94 -18.84 6.94
CA PRO A 520 19.36 -18.05 8.01
C PRO A 520 20.42 -17.55 9.00
N ILE A 521 20.37 -16.26 9.33
CA ILE A 521 21.10 -15.66 10.44
C ILE A 521 20.36 -16.08 11.72
N PRO A 522 20.98 -16.87 12.62
CA PRO A 522 20.28 -17.34 13.81
C PRO A 522 19.81 -16.18 14.68
N GLY A 523 18.59 -16.28 15.22
CA GLY A 523 18.00 -15.27 16.10
C GLY A 523 17.49 -14.00 15.41
N LEU A 524 17.53 -13.91 14.06
CA LEU A 524 17.05 -12.75 13.33
C LEU A 524 15.89 -13.08 12.39
N PHE A 525 14.79 -12.32 12.53
CA PHE A 525 13.57 -12.45 11.75
C PHE A 525 13.17 -11.09 11.14
N ALA A 526 12.52 -11.11 9.99
CA ALA A 526 11.94 -9.91 9.38
C ALA A 526 10.57 -10.21 8.77
N ILE A 527 9.63 -9.30 8.98
CA ILE A 527 8.25 -9.38 8.49
C ILE A 527 7.79 -8.01 7.96
N GLY A 528 6.62 -8.00 7.34
CA GLY A 528 6.07 -6.78 6.75
C GLY A 528 6.98 -6.23 5.64
N LEU A 529 7.00 -4.92 5.47
CA LEU A 529 7.82 -4.26 4.45
C LEU A 529 9.33 -4.31 4.76
N THR A 530 9.72 -4.71 5.95
CA THR A 530 11.14 -4.97 6.27
C THR A 530 11.60 -6.27 5.60
N SER A 531 10.70 -7.25 5.39
CA SER A 531 10.99 -8.47 4.64
C SER A 531 10.76 -8.29 3.15
N GLY A 532 11.61 -8.90 2.34
CA GLY A 532 11.55 -8.98 0.90
C GLY A 532 11.03 -10.31 0.38
N GLY A 533 11.41 -10.61 -0.84
CA GLY A 533 11.22 -11.90 -1.49
C GLY A 533 9.89 -12.09 -2.21
N MET A 534 8.81 -11.47 -1.77
CA MET A 534 7.51 -11.61 -2.45
C MET A 534 7.34 -10.59 -3.59
N PHE A 535 7.56 -9.31 -3.33
CA PHE A 535 7.28 -8.23 -4.27
C PHE A 535 8.56 -7.84 -5.01
N GLN A 536 8.82 -8.57 -6.09
CA GLN A 536 9.93 -8.27 -6.99
C GLN A 536 9.39 -7.55 -8.21
N ASN A 537 9.92 -6.62 -8.82
CA ASN A 537 9.45 -5.91 -10.00
C ASN A 537 8.26 -4.96 -9.78
N THR A 538 7.16 -5.41 -9.19
CA THR A 538 5.99 -4.60 -8.82
C THR A 538 5.20 -5.23 -7.68
N TYR A 539 4.23 -4.49 -7.15
CA TYR A 539 3.23 -5.01 -6.21
C TYR A 539 1.97 -5.45 -6.99
N PRO A 540 1.49 -6.69 -6.84
CA PRO A 540 0.34 -7.19 -7.58
C PRO A 540 -0.98 -6.72 -6.96
N HIS A 541 -1.51 -5.60 -7.40
CA HIS A 541 -2.76 -5.02 -6.88
C HIS A 541 -4.01 -5.85 -7.16
N ASN A 542 -3.99 -6.68 -8.19
CA ASN A 542 -5.05 -7.63 -8.51
C ASN A 542 -5.21 -8.73 -7.45
N LEU A 543 -4.20 -8.95 -6.60
CA LEU A 543 -4.27 -9.83 -5.43
C LEU A 543 -4.70 -9.01 -4.21
N ASN A 544 -5.99 -8.75 -4.11
CA ASN A 544 -6.54 -7.77 -3.18
C ASN A 544 -6.10 -7.99 -1.73
N CYS A 545 -5.63 -6.93 -1.10
CA CYS A 545 -5.18 -6.87 0.29
C CYS A 545 -4.00 -7.80 0.64
N LEU A 546 -3.23 -8.25 -0.36
CA LEU A 546 -2.13 -9.20 -0.17
C LEU A 546 -1.11 -8.71 0.87
N SER A 547 -0.74 -7.42 0.87
CA SER A 547 0.26 -6.88 1.80
C SER A 547 -0.19 -7.00 3.26
N HIS A 548 -1.41 -6.57 3.59
CA HIS A 548 -1.93 -6.64 4.96
C HIS A 548 -2.14 -8.08 5.42
N THR A 549 -2.60 -8.96 4.52
CA THR A 549 -2.75 -10.37 4.86
C THR A 549 -1.41 -11.07 5.01
N ARG A 550 -0.40 -10.67 4.21
CA ARG A 550 0.98 -11.11 4.41
C ARG A 550 1.49 -10.71 5.80
N ASP A 551 1.24 -9.46 6.20
CA ASP A 551 1.61 -8.96 7.53
C ASP A 551 0.95 -9.78 8.64
N CYS A 552 -0.34 -10.10 8.50
CA CYS A 552 -1.07 -10.95 9.42
C CYS A 552 -0.51 -12.38 9.42
N THR A 553 -0.34 -12.98 8.24
CA THR A 553 0.10 -14.36 8.11
C THR A 553 1.49 -14.57 8.71
N PHE A 554 2.47 -13.79 8.29
CA PHE A 554 3.84 -13.95 8.77
C PHE A 554 4.04 -13.40 10.19
N GLY A 555 3.27 -12.40 10.61
CA GLY A 555 3.21 -11.95 12.01
C GLY A 555 2.71 -13.04 12.94
N TYR A 556 1.64 -13.74 12.56
CA TYR A 556 1.12 -14.89 13.30
C TYR A 556 2.12 -16.05 13.33
N LEU A 557 2.68 -16.41 12.16
CA LEU A 557 3.59 -17.55 12.03
C LEU A 557 4.90 -17.35 12.80
N VAL A 558 5.45 -16.14 12.87
CA VAL A 558 6.70 -15.89 13.60
C VAL A 558 6.53 -16.14 15.10
N GLY A 559 5.37 -15.79 15.68
CA GLY A 559 5.06 -16.11 17.09
C GLY A 559 4.98 -17.61 17.33
N LYS A 560 4.29 -18.36 16.48
CA LYS A 560 4.22 -19.84 16.52
C LYS A 560 5.61 -20.48 16.41
N TYR A 561 6.41 -20.00 15.45
CA TYR A 561 7.76 -20.54 15.25
C TYR A 561 8.66 -20.31 16.47
N LEU A 562 8.64 -19.12 17.04
CA LEU A 562 9.46 -18.75 18.19
C LEU A 562 9.02 -19.47 19.49
N SER A 563 7.74 -19.79 19.63
CA SER A 563 7.23 -20.59 20.76
C SER A 563 7.64 -22.08 20.64
N GLY A 564 7.88 -22.55 19.41
CA GLY A 564 8.11 -23.95 19.10
C GLY A 564 6.83 -24.72 18.76
N ASP A 565 5.71 -24.04 18.58
CA ASP A 565 4.43 -24.62 18.14
C ASP A 565 4.39 -24.91 16.63
N GLU A 566 5.41 -24.46 15.94
CA GLU A 566 5.63 -24.71 14.53
C GLU A 566 7.10 -25.10 14.28
N SER A 567 7.32 -26.12 13.46
CA SER A 567 8.66 -26.63 13.09
C SER A 567 8.99 -26.37 11.62
#